data_2026f77c8c38f98265d7fa17326debfa
#
_entry.id   2026f77c8c38f98265d7fa17326debfa
#
_cell.length_a   1.000
_cell.length_b   1.000
_cell.length_c   1.000
_cell.angle_alpha   90.00
_cell.angle_beta   90.00
_cell.angle_gamma   90.00
#
_symmetry.space_group_name_H-M   'P 1'
#
loop_
_entity.id
_entity.type
_entity.pdbx_description
1 polymer ?
#
loop_
_entity_poly.entity_id
_entity_poly.type
_entity_poly.pdbx_seq_one_letter_code
_entity_poly.pdbx_strand_id
1 'polypeptide(L)'
;MTHADTDIRPLTADQQEFAALTGTHWIRASSPSDAVTVTGAPGTWYADGGAVIGTGLPDNPQGQVRLAPGDRIVDGGRVFAGHARAGVAALRTFDRDSEGARSVTGVEVFWQDDAWVVDAEFTADPQTVTVISADGVEGPGEVVGWLSFSVPGDAPGESHHLQVTDQDGDFFVSFGDAGAQAGTHPFRFLNVPAADQDGHTTIDFNAARLPALAFSDAYLCPLPSAVNVLDVAVPVGEKRVVRK
;
A
#
# COMPACT_ATOMS: atom_id res chain seq x y z
N MET A 1 16.63 11.82 -24.35
CA MET A 1 16.18 11.25 -23.06
C MET A 1 17.26 11.56 -22.03
N THR A 2 17.12 12.62 -21.24
CA THR A 2 17.94 12.83 -20.05
C THR A 2 17.53 11.75 -19.06
N HIS A 3 18.50 10.92 -18.63
CA HIS A 3 18.28 10.04 -17.48
C HIS A 3 17.89 10.95 -16.31
N ALA A 4 16.69 10.77 -15.77
CA ALA A 4 16.34 11.44 -14.53
C ALA A 4 17.32 10.94 -13.46
N ASP A 5 18.02 11.87 -12.81
CA ASP A 5 18.98 11.54 -11.78
C ASP A 5 18.25 10.91 -10.59
N THR A 6 18.79 9.86 -10.03
CA THR A 6 18.23 9.10 -8.91
C THR A 6 19.24 8.92 -7.81
N ASP A 7 18.75 8.71 -6.59
CA ASP A 7 19.55 8.38 -5.41
C ASP A 7 18.97 7.12 -4.75
N ILE A 8 19.75 6.46 -3.89
CA ILE A 8 19.28 5.33 -3.09
C ILE A 8 19.18 5.77 -1.63
N ARG A 9 17.98 5.80 -1.10
CA ARG A 9 17.71 6.14 0.29
C ARG A 9 17.58 4.89 1.16
N PRO A 10 18.07 4.92 2.42
CA PRO A 10 17.79 3.90 3.41
C PRO A 10 16.28 3.73 3.63
N LEU A 11 15.87 2.54 4.03
CA LEU A 11 14.46 2.28 4.38
C LEU A 11 14.04 3.06 5.61
N THR A 12 12.85 3.64 5.55
CA THR A 12 12.16 4.16 6.74
C THR A 12 11.73 3.01 7.65
N ALA A 13 11.26 3.33 8.88
CA ALA A 13 10.75 2.31 9.81
C ALA A 13 9.55 1.55 9.20
N ASP A 14 8.63 2.25 8.55
CA ASP A 14 7.46 1.65 7.90
C ASP A 14 7.87 0.74 6.73
N GLN A 15 8.83 1.17 5.91
CA GLN A 15 9.34 0.37 4.79
C GLN A 15 10.08 -0.88 5.26
N GLN A 16 10.80 -0.81 6.39
CA GLN A 16 11.39 -1.99 7.04
C GLN A 16 10.31 -2.96 7.53
N GLU A 17 9.21 -2.43 8.05
CA GLU A 17 8.06 -3.25 8.44
C GLU A 17 7.37 -3.85 7.22
N PHE A 18 7.21 -3.09 6.13
CA PHE A 18 6.65 -3.62 4.89
C PHE A 18 7.48 -4.79 4.36
N ALA A 19 8.81 -4.66 4.37
CA ALA A 19 9.70 -5.74 3.94
C ALA A 19 9.65 -6.97 4.86
N ALA A 20 9.30 -6.79 6.15
CA ALA A 20 9.24 -7.87 7.12
C ALA A 20 7.97 -8.74 7.01
N LEU A 21 6.92 -8.31 6.31
CA LEU A 21 5.70 -9.11 6.14
C LEU A 21 6.03 -10.35 5.28
N THR A 22 5.87 -11.54 5.85
CA THR A 22 6.17 -12.83 5.21
C THR A 22 4.93 -13.55 4.71
N GLY A 23 3.74 -13.17 5.17
CA GLY A 23 2.49 -13.78 4.73
C GLY A 23 1.25 -13.09 5.28
N THR A 24 0.18 -13.14 4.49
CA THR A 24 -1.20 -12.86 4.90
C THR A 24 -2.00 -14.14 4.71
N HIS A 25 -2.33 -14.82 5.81
CA HIS A 25 -2.92 -16.15 5.81
C HIS A 25 -4.40 -16.08 6.19
N TRP A 26 -5.27 -16.35 5.23
CA TRP A 26 -6.73 -16.37 5.43
C TRP A 26 -7.14 -17.58 6.24
N ILE A 27 -7.77 -17.39 7.39
CA ILE A 27 -8.17 -18.45 8.32
C ILE A 27 -9.65 -18.78 8.10
N ARG A 28 -9.91 -19.98 7.63
CA ARG A 28 -11.28 -20.50 7.42
C ARG A 28 -11.76 -21.43 8.52
N ALA A 29 -10.82 -22.02 9.31
CA ALA A 29 -11.14 -22.76 10.51
C ALA A 29 -11.91 -21.85 11.48
N SER A 30 -12.99 -22.34 12.07
CA SER A 30 -13.93 -21.56 12.91
C SER A 30 -14.03 -22.02 14.35
N SER A 31 -13.23 -23.02 14.73
CA SER A 31 -13.25 -23.59 16.08
C SER A 31 -11.86 -24.17 16.46
N PRO A 32 -11.62 -24.42 17.76
CA PRO A 32 -10.39 -25.11 18.20
C PRO A 32 -10.21 -26.50 17.61
N SER A 33 -11.31 -27.20 17.27
CA SER A 33 -11.26 -28.57 16.76
C SER A 33 -10.84 -28.67 15.30
N ASP A 34 -10.99 -27.62 14.53
CA ASP A 34 -10.59 -27.51 13.12
C ASP A 34 -9.41 -26.52 12.90
N ALA A 35 -8.80 -26.05 14.00
CA ALA A 35 -7.68 -25.12 13.97
C ALA A 35 -6.52 -25.62 13.07
N VAL A 36 -5.93 -24.70 12.32
CA VAL A 36 -4.91 -24.97 11.32
C VAL A 36 -3.52 -24.50 11.76
N THR A 37 -2.48 -25.13 11.24
CA THR A 37 -1.13 -24.59 11.31
C THR A 37 -0.93 -23.56 10.19
N VAL A 38 -0.18 -22.49 10.48
CA VAL A 38 0.12 -21.42 9.54
C VAL A 38 1.62 -21.35 9.31
N THR A 39 2.03 -21.30 8.06
CA THR A 39 3.45 -21.19 7.70
C THR A 39 4.04 -19.91 8.31
N GLY A 40 5.16 -20.08 9.01
CA GLY A 40 5.84 -18.96 9.68
C GLY A 40 5.24 -18.54 11.02
N ALA A 41 4.13 -19.16 11.48
CA ALA A 41 3.54 -18.93 12.79
C ALA A 41 3.53 -20.22 13.64
N PRO A 42 3.91 -20.15 14.93
CA PRO A 42 3.82 -21.29 15.83
C PRO A 42 2.37 -21.57 16.24
N GLY A 43 2.16 -22.76 16.79
CA GLY A 43 0.86 -23.17 17.31
C GLY A 43 -0.19 -23.45 16.24
N THR A 44 -1.45 -23.35 16.64
CA THR A 44 -2.61 -23.51 15.74
C THR A 44 -3.56 -22.33 15.81
N TRP A 45 -4.25 -22.07 14.71
CA TRP A 45 -5.03 -20.85 14.53
C TRP A 45 -6.42 -21.15 13.98
N TYR A 46 -7.41 -20.44 14.50
CA TYR A 46 -8.78 -20.45 13.98
C TYR A 46 -9.39 -19.03 14.04
N ALA A 47 -10.47 -18.80 13.33
CA ALA A 47 -11.17 -17.53 13.28
C ALA A 47 -12.37 -17.52 14.24
N ASP A 48 -12.60 -16.40 14.91
CA ASP A 48 -13.78 -16.15 15.72
C ASP A 48 -14.19 -14.68 15.64
N GLY A 49 -15.39 -14.42 15.12
CA GLY A 49 -15.96 -13.06 15.04
C GLY A 49 -15.07 -12.04 14.32
N GLY A 50 -14.40 -12.44 13.24
CA GLY A 50 -13.50 -11.56 12.45
C GLY A 50 -12.10 -11.40 13.04
N ALA A 51 -11.81 -11.98 14.20
CA ALA A 51 -10.48 -12.08 14.79
C ALA A 51 -9.85 -13.45 14.52
N VAL A 52 -8.54 -13.57 14.69
CA VAL A 52 -7.83 -14.86 14.73
C VAL A 52 -7.47 -15.22 16.17
N ILE A 53 -7.64 -16.49 16.51
CA ILE A 53 -7.30 -17.07 17.81
C ILE A 53 -6.12 -17.99 17.63
N GLY A 54 -5.03 -17.74 18.37
CA GLY A 54 -3.84 -18.59 18.39
C GLY A 54 -3.73 -19.39 19.70
N THR A 55 -3.30 -20.64 19.64
CA THR A 55 -3.05 -21.51 20.78
C THR A 55 -1.70 -22.23 20.62
N GLY A 56 -1.06 -22.60 21.75
CA GLY A 56 0.23 -23.29 21.72
C GLY A 56 1.39 -22.42 21.24
N LEU A 57 1.36 -21.14 21.57
CA LEU A 57 2.44 -20.20 21.25
C LEU A 57 3.61 -20.40 22.23
N PRO A 58 4.88 -20.26 21.77
CA PRO A 58 6.07 -20.44 22.62
C PRO A 58 6.02 -19.62 23.92
N ASP A 59 5.65 -18.35 23.84
CA ASP A 59 5.62 -17.45 25.00
C ASP A 59 4.30 -17.57 25.80
N ASN A 60 3.30 -18.32 25.29
CA ASN A 60 2.03 -18.60 25.97
C ASN A 60 1.51 -20.03 25.65
N PRO A 61 2.24 -21.10 26.02
CA PRO A 61 1.94 -22.47 25.56
C PRO A 61 0.65 -23.05 26.11
N GLN A 62 0.13 -22.55 27.22
CA GLN A 62 -1.13 -23.01 27.86
C GLN A 62 -2.29 -22.06 27.66
N GLY A 63 -2.07 -20.91 27.03
CA GLY A 63 -3.08 -19.89 26.82
C GLY A 63 -3.56 -19.76 25.38
N GLN A 64 -4.51 -18.86 25.23
CA GLN A 64 -4.97 -18.38 23.93
C GLN A 64 -4.65 -16.91 23.76
N VAL A 65 -4.36 -16.50 22.53
CA VAL A 65 -4.29 -15.09 22.14
C VAL A 65 -5.38 -14.81 21.12
N ARG A 66 -6.06 -13.68 21.28
CA ARG A 66 -7.04 -13.17 20.33
C ARG A 66 -6.49 -11.93 19.67
N LEU A 67 -6.45 -11.91 18.34
CA LEU A 67 -5.99 -10.78 17.55
C LEU A 67 -7.15 -10.30 16.66
N ALA A 68 -7.80 -9.21 17.07
CA ALA A 68 -8.71 -8.49 16.21
C ALA A 68 -7.95 -7.80 15.06
N PRO A 69 -8.62 -7.34 14.00
CA PRO A 69 -7.97 -6.56 12.95
C PRO A 69 -7.24 -5.35 13.54
N GLY A 70 -5.92 -5.26 13.27
CA GLY A 70 -5.04 -4.24 13.83
C GLY A 70 -4.28 -4.64 15.10
N ASP A 71 -4.75 -5.64 15.86
CA ASP A 71 -4.02 -6.14 17.04
C ASP A 71 -2.72 -6.82 16.64
N ARG A 72 -1.71 -6.71 17.50
CA ARG A 72 -0.37 -7.26 17.29
C ARG A 72 0.18 -7.90 18.55
N ILE A 73 0.93 -8.97 18.38
CA ILE A 73 1.74 -9.60 19.45
C ILE A 73 3.14 -9.89 18.94
N VAL A 74 4.07 -10.02 19.89
CA VAL A 74 5.41 -10.58 19.65
C VAL A 74 5.45 -11.94 20.32
N ASP A 75 5.90 -12.97 19.61
CA ASP A 75 6.09 -14.31 20.15
C ASP A 75 7.27 -14.97 19.42
N GLY A 76 8.21 -15.52 20.17
CA GLY A 76 9.42 -16.13 19.61
C GLY A 76 10.26 -15.18 18.75
N GLY A 77 10.22 -13.87 19.02
CA GLY A 77 10.96 -12.84 18.27
C GLY A 77 10.32 -12.43 16.93
N ARG A 78 9.15 -12.98 16.59
CA ARG A 78 8.36 -12.62 15.41
C ARG A 78 7.13 -11.81 15.81
N VAL A 79 6.59 -11.04 14.86
CA VAL A 79 5.35 -10.29 15.07
C VAL A 79 4.21 -10.97 14.33
N PHE A 80 3.07 -11.12 15.02
CA PHE A 80 1.83 -11.63 14.47
C PHE A 80 0.75 -10.57 14.59
N ALA A 81 -0.04 -10.36 13.55
CA ALA A 81 -1.10 -9.36 13.55
C ALA A 81 -2.41 -9.92 13.01
N GLY A 82 -3.51 -9.52 13.65
CA GLY A 82 -4.85 -9.75 13.12
C GLY A 82 -5.12 -8.85 11.92
N HIS A 83 -5.77 -9.43 10.91
CA HIS A 83 -6.25 -8.71 9.74
C HIS A 83 -7.60 -9.28 9.32
N ALA A 84 -8.43 -8.48 8.64
CA ALA A 84 -9.66 -8.97 8.05
C ALA A 84 -9.98 -8.21 6.74
N ARG A 85 -10.65 -8.91 5.81
CA ARG A 85 -11.20 -8.32 4.61
C ARG A 85 -12.54 -9.02 4.28
N ALA A 86 -13.57 -8.23 4.01
CA ALA A 86 -14.90 -8.73 3.70
C ALA A 86 -15.42 -9.79 4.69
N GLY A 87 -15.16 -9.59 6.00
CA GLY A 87 -15.62 -10.50 7.07
C GLY A 87 -14.78 -11.77 7.25
N VAL A 88 -13.74 -11.99 6.42
CA VAL A 88 -12.81 -13.11 6.57
C VAL A 88 -11.59 -12.66 7.36
N ALA A 89 -11.30 -13.36 8.45
CA ALA A 89 -10.13 -13.10 9.27
C ALA A 89 -8.85 -13.65 8.64
N ALA A 90 -7.73 -12.98 8.84
CA ALA A 90 -6.41 -13.42 8.43
C ALA A 90 -5.37 -13.19 9.53
N LEU A 91 -4.35 -14.02 9.56
CA LEU A 91 -3.14 -13.83 10.33
C LEU A 91 -2.05 -13.27 9.41
N ARG A 92 -1.46 -12.14 9.79
CA ARG A 92 -0.25 -11.60 9.19
C ARG A 92 0.97 -12.01 10.01
N THR A 93 1.99 -12.49 9.32
CA THR A 93 3.26 -12.93 9.94
C THR A 93 4.39 -12.01 9.50
N PHE A 94 5.17 -11.48 10.45
CA PHE A 94 6.29 -10.60 10.18
C PHE A 94 7.58 -11.21 10.75
N ASP A 95 8.62 -11.23 9.92
CA ASP A 95 9.96 -11.67 10.29
C ASP A 95 11.01 -10.77 9.63
N ARG A 96 11.68 -9.95 10.44
CA ARG A 96 12.74 -9.03 9.96
C ARG A 96 13.99 -9.77 9.49
N ASP A 97 14.16 -11.02 9.93
CA ASP A 97 15.28 -11.86 9.56
C ASP A 97 14.98 -12.78 8.37
N SER A 98 13.79 -12.66 7.77
CA SER A 98 13.45 -13.40 6.55
C SER A 98 14.37 -13.01 5.39
N GLU A 99 14.57 -13.93 4.44
CA GLU A 99 15.34 -13.67 3.23
C GLU A 99 14.76 -12.48 2.46
N GLY A 100 13.42 -12.41 2.33
CA GLY A 100 12.71 -11.31 1.71
C GLY A 100 13.06 -9.97 2.34
N ALA A 101 12.94 -9.85 3.68
CA ALA A 101 13.28 -8.63 4.42
C ALA A 101 14.75 -8.23 4.24
N ARG A 102 15.66 -9.18 4.38
CA ARG A 102 17.12 -8.94 4.25
C ARG A 102 17.56 -8.63 2.83
N SER A 103 16.79 -9.04 1.82
CA SER A 103 17.09 -8.70 0.42
C SER A 103 16.87 -7.23 0.11
N VAL A 104 15.91 -6.58 0.78
CA VAL A 104 15.58 -5.16 0.56
C VAL A 104 16.63 -4.27 1.22
N THR A 105 17.34 -3.48 0.44
CA THR A 105 18.48 -2.68 0.91
C THR A 105 18.23 -1.18 0.88
N GLY A 106 17.20 -0.71 0.17
CA GLY A 106 16.87 0.70 0.04
C GLY A 106 15.77 0.95 -0.96
N VAL A 107 15.47 2.20 -1.17
CA VAL A 107 14.54 2.69 -2.20
C VAL A 107 15.31 3.61 -3.15
N GLU A 108 15.26 3.31 -4.44
CA GLU A 108 15.69 4.25 -5.46
C GLU A 108 14.64 5.35 -5.57
N VAL A 109 15.07 6.60 -5.47
CA VAL A 109 14.22 7.79 -5.55
C VAL A 109 14.74 8.71 -6.63
N PHE A 110 13.83 9.37 -7.32
CA PHE A 110 14.21 10.48 -8.21
C PHE A 110 14.63 11.70 -7.39
N TRP A 111 15.44 12.56 -7.97
CA TRP A 111 15.71 13.85 -7.38
C TRP A 111 14.45 14.70 -7.36
N GLN A 112 14.37 15.54 -6.34
CA GLN A 112 13.26 16.47 -6.20
C GLN A 112 13.29 17.50 -7.32
N ASP A 113 12.10 17.81 -7.85
CA ASP A 113 11.91 18.85 -8.85
C ASP A 113 10.64 19.65 -8.51
N ASP A 114 10.81 20.91 -8.17
CA ASP A 114 9.72 21.80 -7.76
C ASP A 114 8.70 22.04 -8.91
N ALA A 115 9.08 21.80 -10.16
CA ALA A 115 8.16 21.87 -11.29
C ALA A 115 7.04 20.82 -11.22
N TRP A 116 7.23 19.75 -10.42
CA TRP A 116 6.24 18.69 -10.17
C TRP A 116 5.39 18.93 -8.91
N VAL A 117 5.43 20.14 -8.36
CA VAL A 117 4.45 20.66 -7.41
C VAL A 117 3.47 21.48 -8.23
N VAL A 118 2.30 20.93 -8.53
CA VAL A 118 1.38 21.49 -9.51
C VAL A 118 0.05 21.88 -8.87
N ASP A 119 -0.55 22.96 -9.36
CA ASP A 119 -1.90 23.35 -8.97
C ASP A 119 -2.92 22.38 -9.56
N ALA A 120 -3.96 22.08 -8.80
CA ALA A 120 -5.04 21.19 -9.19
C ALA A 120 -6.42 21.74 -8.78
N GLU A 121 -7.42 21.41 -9.59
CA GLU A 121 -8.82 21.70 -9.29
C GLU A 121 -9.55 20.41 -8.95
N PHE A 122 -10.22 20.39 -7.80
CA PHE A 122 -11.07 19.29 -7.36
C PHE A 122 -12.50 19.50 -7.84
N THR A 123 -13.07 18.47 -8.47
CA THR A 123 -14.49 18.40 -8.80
C THR A 123 -15.11 17.22 -8.07
N ALA A 124 -16.09 17.49 -7.21
CA ALA A 124 -16.81 16.45 -6.48
C ALA A 124 -17.67 15.61 -7.44
N ASP A 125 -17.48 14.30 -7.42
CA ASP A 125 -18.24 13.33 -8.20
C ASP A 125 -18.24 11.98 -7.43
N PRO A 126 -18.98 11.89 -6.30
CA PRO A 126 -18.97 10.72 -5.43
C PRO A 126 -19.57 9.49 -6.12
N GLN A 127 -18.79 8.41 -6.17
CA GLN A 127 -19.18 7.17 -6.83
C GLN A 127 -18.67 5.96 -6.04
N THR A 128 -19.45 4.87 -6.03
CA THR A 128 -18.96 3.56 -5.65
C THR A 128 -18.40 2.88 -6.90
N VAL A 129 -17.13 2.51 -6.85
CA VAL A 129 -16.43 1.86 -7.96
C VAL A 129 -15.97 0.46 -7.56
N THR A 130 -15.64 -0.38 -8.53
CA THR A 130 -14.96 -1.65 -8.25
C THR A 130 -13.46 -1.41 -8.14
N VAL A 131 -12.89 -1.75 -6.97
CA VAL A 131 -11.44 -1.75 -6.73
C VAL A 131 -10.92 -3.18 -6.79
N ILE A 132 -9.85 -3.40 -7.54
CA ILE A 132 -9.16 -4.68 -7.64
C ILE A 132 -7.92 -4.61 -6.75
N SER A 133 -7.77 -5.57 -5.83
CA SER A 133 -6.57 -5.72 -5.03
C SER A 133 -5.51 -6.55 -5.78
N ALA A 134 -4.26 -6.48 -5.34
CA ALA A 134 -3.13 -7.17 -5.96
C ALA A 134 -3.29 -8.70 -6.07
N ASP A 135 -4.12 -9.31 -5.23
CA ASP A 135 -4.49 -10.73 -5.30
C ASP A 135 -5.68 -11.02 -6.25
N GLY A 136 -6.11 -10.02 -7.03
CA GLY A 136 -7.21 -10.14 -7.99
C GLY A 136 -8.60 -10.13 -7.37
N VAL A 137 -8.71 -9.90 -6.06
CA VAL A 137 -10.03 -9.82 -5.39
C VAL A 137 -10.63 -8.45 -5.62
N GLU A 138 -11.87 -8.45 -6.09
CA GLU A 138 -12.66 -7.25 -6.29
C GLU A 138 -13.44 -6.88 -5.02
N GLY A 139 -13.60 -5.58 -4.79
CA GLY A 139 -14.41 -5.03 -3.71
C GLY A 139 -14.90 -3.62 -4.03
N PRO A 140 -15.87 -3.11 -3.25
CA PRO A 140 -16.31 -1.73 -3.41
C PRO A 140 -15.23 -0.76 -2.92
N GLY A 141 -15.08 0.36 -3.64
CA GLY A 141 -14.28 1.52 -3.23
C GLY A 141 -15.10 2.79 -3.42
N GLU A 142 -14.95 3.73 -2.51
CA GLU A 142 -15.65 5.01 -2.56
C GLU A 142 -14.72 6.09 -3.12
N VAL A 143 -15.09 6.63 -4.28
CA VAL A 143 -14.45 7.77 -4.91
C VAL A 143 -15.22 9.02 -4.53
N VAL A 144 -14.53 10.11 -4.18
CA VAL A 144 -15.16 11.38 -3.81
C VAL A 144 -15.17 12.40 -4.96
N GLY A 145 -14.33 12.22 -5.97
CA GLY A 145 -14.25 13.11 -7.12
C GLY A 145 -12.98 12.97 -7.94
N TRP A 146 -12.65 14.04 -8.64
CA TRP A 146 -11.54 14.12 -9.57
C TRP A 146 -10.64 15.30 -9.26
N LEU A 147 -9.34 15.12 -9.40
CA LEU A 147 -8.36 16.19 -9.51
C LEU A 147 -8.02 16.41 -10.99
N SER A 148 -8.10 17.65 -11.45
CA SER A 148 -7.71 18.09 -12.79
C SER A 148 -6.46 18.98 -12.68
N PHE A 149 -5.42 18.70 -13.44
CA PHE A 149 -4.12 19.39 -13.35
C PHE A 149 -3.35 19.28 -14.67
N SER A 150 -2.34 20.14 -14.83
CA SER A 150 -1.35 20.02 -15.91
C SER A 150 0.03 19.69 -15.32
N VAL A 151 0.88 19.03 -16.11
CA VAL A 151 2.24 18.66 -15.69
C VAL A 151 3.30 19.37 -16.54
N PRO A 152 4.58 19.40 -16.10
CA PRO A 152 5.67 19.98 -16.88
C PRO A 152 5.79 19.36 -18.27
N GLY A 153 5.75 20.17 -19.29
CA GLY A 153 5.88 19.76 -20.70
C GLY A 153 4.58 19.66 -21.47
N ASP A 154 3.43 19.80 -20.80
CA ASP A 154 2.12 19.83 -21.46
C ASP A 154 1.98 21.01 -22.42
N ALA A 155 1.20 20.79 -23.46
CA ALA A 155 0.77 21.88 -24.33
C ALA A 155 -0.27 22.79 -23.63
N PRO A 156 -0.37 24.06 -24.00
CA PRO A 156 -1.38 24.94 -23.44
C PRO A 156 -2.81 24.36 -23.59
N GLY A 157 -3.50 24.16 -22.45
CA GLY A 157 -4.85 23.58 -22.37
C GLY A 157 -4.89 22.06 -22.30
N GLU A 158 -3.77 21.38 -22.27
CA GLU A 158 -3.69 19.96 -21.94
C GLU A 158 -3.90 19.78 -20.44
N SER A 159 -4.66 18.75 -20.05
CA SER A 159 -5.00 18.49 -18.66
C SER A 159 -5.09 16.98 -18.39
N HIS A 160 -4.60 16.56 -17.24
CA HIS A 160 -4.69 15.21 -16.73
C HIS A 160 -5.73 15.14 -15.61
N HIS A 161 -6.24 13.94 -15.36
CA HIS A 161 -7.27 13.71 -14.35
C HIS A 161 -6.91 12.47 -13.51
N LEU A 162 -7.15 12.56 -12.19
CA LEU A 162 -7.03 11.44 -11.27
C LEU A 162 -8.28 11.36 -10.40
N GLN A 163 -8.87 10.16 -10.31
CA GLN A 163 -9.89 9.89 -9.31
C GLN A 163 -9.26 9.80 -7.92
N VAL A 164 -9.94 10.34 -6.93
CA VAL A 164 -9.47 10.39 -5.55
C VAL A 164 -10.48 9.78 -4.60
N THR A 165 -9.96 9.18 -3.52
CA THR A 165 -10.73 8.74 -2.36
C THR A 165 -10.45 9.66 -1.18
N ASP A 166 -11.35 9.71 -0.20
CA ASP A 166 -11.09 10.40 1.07
C ASP A 166 -10.24 9.51 1.98
N GLN A 167 -9.25 10.11 2.60
CA GLN A 167 -8.45 9.49 3.66
C GLN A 167 -8.20 10.50 4.78
N ASP A 168 -8.96 10.40 5.85
CA ASP A 168 -8.85 11.27 7.04
C ASP A 168 -9.01 12.77 6.73
N GLY A 169 -9.79 13.10 5.70
CA GLY A 169 -10.07 14.47 5.26
C GLY A 169 -9.15 14.99 4.15
N ASP A 170 -8.06 14.29 3.83
CA ASP A 170 -7.23 14.53 2.66
C ASP A 170 -7.60 13.58 1.51
N PHE A 171 -7.10 13.83 0.32
CA PHE A 171 -7.28 12.95 -0.82
C PHE A 171 -6.18 11.89 -0.87
N PHE A 172 -6.57 10.66 -1.16
CA PHE A 172 -5.66 9.56 -1.46
C PHE A 172 -5.79 9.14 -2.92
N VAL A 173 -4.65 8.93 -3.56
CA VAL A 173 -4.54 8.51 -4.96
C VAL A 173 -3.64 7.30 -5.09
N SER A 174 -4.15 6.24 -5.76
CA SER A 174 -3.31 5.19 -6.36
C SER A 174 -3.22 5.48 -7.85
N PHE A 175 -2.00 5.70 -8.38
CA PHE A 175 -1.81 6.05 -9.78
C PHE A 175 -0.65 5.28 -10.41
N GLY A 176 -0.81 4.95 -11.71
CA GLY A 176 0.26 4.51 -12.59
C GLY A 176 0.72 5.65 -13.50
N ASP A 177 1.89 5.52 -14.10
CA ASP A 177 2.42 6.48 -15.06
C ASP A 177 3.30 5.80 -16.12
N ALA A 178 3.60 6.50 -17.21
CA ALA A 178 4.41 5.96 -18.31
C ALA A 178 5.86 5.62 -17.91
N GLY A 179 6.34 6.07 -16.75
CA GLY A 179 7.64 5.75 -16.19
C GLY A 179 7.82 4.26 -15.85
N ALA A 180 6.72 3.50 -15.70
CA ALA A 180 6.76 2.05 -15.48
C ALA A 180 7.54 1.32 -16.58
N GLN A 181 7.46 1.78 -17.82
CA GLN A 181 8.22 1.23 -18.96
C GLN A 181 9.73 1.50 -18.86
N ALA A 182 10.13 2.50 -18.05
CA ALA A 182 11.52 2.88 -17.79
C ALA A 182 12.03 2.39 -16.42
N GLY A 183 11.31 1.47 -15.77
CA GLY A 183 11.70 0.81 -14.52
C GLY A 183 11.26 1.51 -13.24
N THR A 184 10.30 2.45 -13.31
CA THR A 184 9.53 2.89 -12.15
C THR A 184 8.56 1.78 -11.74
N HIS A 185 8.23 1.68 -10.45
CA HIS A 185 7.19 0.74 -10.01
C HIS A 185 5.88 0.98 -10.77
N PRO A 186 5.14 -0.07 -11.15
CA PRO A 186 3.92 0.06 -11.99
C PRO A 186 2.88 1.04 -11.46
N PHE A 187 2.84 1.26 -10.15
CA PHE A 187 1.98 2.28 -9.54
C PHE A 187 2.57 2.78 -8.23
N ARG A 188 2.12 3.96 -7.83
CA ARG A 188 2.53 4.64 -6.60
C ARG A 188 1.32 5.22 -5.90
N PHE A 189 1.51 5.58 -4.64
CA PHE A 189 0.52 6.23 -3.81
C PHE A 189 0.90 7.69 -3.56
N LEU A 190 -0.11 8.53 -3.47
CA LEU A 190 0.06 9.94 -3.18
C LEU A 190 -1.07 10.41 -2.26
N ASN A 191 -0.73 11.20 -1.25
CA ASN A 191 -1.69 11.97 -0.48
C ASN A 191 -1.66 13.40 -0.98
N VAL A 192 -2.82 13.97 -1.20
CA VAL A 192 -3.01 15.35 -1.67
C VAL A 192 -3.87 16.07 -0.64
N PRO A 193 -3.49 17.27 -0.18
CA PRO A 193 -4.30 18.02 0.77
C PRO A 193 -5.74 18.22 0.25
N ALA A 194 -6.68 18.29 1.18
CA ALA A 194 -8.05 18.63 0.83
C ALA A 194 -8.11 19.96 0.04
N ALA A 195 -9.04 20.04 -0.90
CA ALA A 195 -9.28 21.28 -1.63
C ALA A 195 -9.86 22.37 -0.72
N ASP A 196 -9.53 23.61 -1.02
CA ASP A 196 -10.14 24.78 -0.39
C ASP A 196 -11.62 24.95 -0.79
N GLN A 197 -12.24 26.03 -0.31
CA GLN A 197 -13.67 26.32 -0.59
C GLN A 197 -13.96 26.60 -2.05
N ASP A 198 -12.95 27.00 -2.81
CA ASP A 198 -13.06 27.31 -4.25
C ASP A 198 -12.68 26.08 -5.12
N GLY A 199 -12.34 24.94 -4.46
CA GLY A 199 -11.98 23.69 -5.12
C GLY A 199 -10.50 23.57 -5.50
N HIS A 200 -9.64 24.49 -5.06
CA HIS A 200 -8.21 24.45 -5.38
C HIS A 200 -7.41 23.65 -4.36
N THR A 201 -6.44 22.91 -4.86
CA THR A 201 -5.43 22.20 -4.06
C THR A 201 -4.12 22.13 -4.84
N THR A 202 -3.10 21.52 -4.22
CA THR A 202 -1.78 21.34 -4.83
C THR A 202 -1.38 19.88 -4.76
N ILE A 203 -0.92 19.32 -5.88
CA ILE A 203 -0.36 17.98 -5.96
C ILE A 203 1.17 18.09 -5.93
N ASP A 204 1.80 17.54 -4.89
CA ASP A 204 3.26 17.38 -4.83
C ASP A 204 3.64 15.95 -5.24
N PHE A 205 3.96 15.75 -6.51
CA PHE A 205 4.39 14.45 -7.01
C PHE A 205 5.74 13.99 -6.44
N ASN A 206 6.55 14.88 -5.85
CA ASN A 206 7.77 14.49 -5.14
C ASN A 206 7.48 13.64 -3.90
N ALA A 207 6.26 13.73 -3.37
CA ALA A 207 5.77 12.92 -2.26
C ALA A 207 5.22 11.54 -2.68
N ALA A 208 5.27 11.20 -3.99
CA ALA A 208 4.82 9.91 -4.47
C ALA A 208 5.66 8.78 -3.86
N ARG A 209 4.98 7.79 -3.26
CA ARG A 209 5.60 6.69 -2.51
C ARG A 209 5.23 5.34 -3.08
N LEU A 210 6.11 4.37 -2.88
CA LEU A 210 5.87 2.99 -3.25
C LEU A 210 4.76 2.37 -2.37
N PRO A 211 3.90 1.52 -2.95
CA PRO A 211 2.95 0.73 -2.16
C PRO A 211 3.71 -0.31 -1.32
N ALA A 212 3.13 -0.72 -0.20
CA ALA A 212 3.71 -1.76 0.65
C ALA A 212 3.97 -3.08 -0.11
N LEU A 213 3.17 -3.36 -1.14
CA LEU A 213 3.36 -4.47 -2.06
C LEU A 213 4.73 -4.47 -2.77
N ALA A 214 5.34 -3.32 -3.01
CA ALA A 214 6.69 -3.24 -3.59
C ALA A 214 7.75 -3.89 -2.70
N PHE A 215 7.52 -3.96 -1.40
CA PHE A 215 8.44 -4.50 -0.39
C PHE A 215 8.17 -5.97 -0.09
N SER A 216 6.90 -6.40 -0.13
CA SER A 216 6.49 -7.80 0.07
C SER A 216 5.18 -8.10 -0.66
N ASP A 217 5.17 -9.19 -1.44
CA ASP A 217 4.00 -9.68 -2.19
C ASP A 217 2.85 -10.14 -1.27
N ALA A 218 3.09 -10.24 0.04
CA ALA A 218 2.07 -10.57 1.02
C ALA A 218 1.10 -9.42 1.32
N TYR A 219 1.37 -8.20 0.83
CA TYR A 219 0.44 -7.08 0.89
C TYR A 219 -0.59 -7.13 -0.24
N LEU A 220 -1.81 -6.77 0.11
CA LEU A 220 -2.98 -6.80 -0.78
C LEU A 220 -3.40 -5.37 -1.13
N CYS A 221 -2.47 -4.57 -1.65
CA CYS A 221 -2.71 -3.18 -2.00
C CYS A 221 -3.77 -3.05 -3.10
N PRO A 222 -4.62 -2.00 -3.05
CA PRO A 222 -5.49 -1.66 -4.16
C PRO A 222 -4.64 -1.25 -5.37
N LEU A 223 -4.99 -1.78 -6.54
CA LEU A 223 -4.39 -1.38 -7.80
C LEU A 223 -5.05 -0.08 -8.30
N PRO A 224 -4.33 0.75 -9.06
CA PRO A 224 -4.95 1.91 -9.69
C PRO A 224 -6.04 1.45 -10.68
N SER A 225 -7.14 2.20 -10.73
CA SER A 225 -8.11 2.05 -11.81
C SER A 225 -7.50 2.46 -13.15
N ALA A 226 -8.07 2.00 -14.25
CA ALA A 226 -7.56 2.33 -15.58
C ALA A 226 -7.55 3.85 -15.86
N VAL A 227 -8.44 4.60 -15.22
CA VAL A 227 -8.50 6.07 -15.34
C VAL A 227 -7.43 6.79 -14.53
N ASN A 228 -6.78 6.10 -13.59
CA ASN A 228 -5.67 6.62 -12.78
C ASN A 228 -4.31 6.21 -13.34
N VAL A 229 -4.21 6.01 -14.65
CA VAL A 229 -2.93 5.75 -15.32
C VAL A 229 -2.61 6.94 -16.22
N LEU A 230 -1.59 7.70 -15.83
CA LEU A 230 -1.12 8.84 -16.61
C LEU A 230 -0.32 8.35 -17.82
N ASP A 231 -0.54 8.93 -18.97
CA ASP A 231 0.17 8.66 -20.23
C ASP A 231 1.53 9.38 -20.31
N VAL A 232 1.85 10.20 -19.31
CA VAL A 232 3.14 10.86 -19.11
C VAL A 232 3.93 10.18 -18.01
N ALA A 233 5.27 10.26 -18.08
CA ALA A 233 6.13 9.78 -17.00
C ALA A 233 6.25 10.84 -15.90
N VAL A 234 6.17 10.40 -14.64
CA VAL A 234 6.34 11.25 -13.44
C VAL A 234 7.73 10.94 -12.82
N PRO A 235 8.80 11.67 -13.22
CA PRO A 235 10.19 11.37 -12.85
C PRO A 235 10.59 12.01 -11.52
N VAL A 236 9.70 11.96 -10.52
CA VAL A 236 9.92 12.44 -9.15
C VAL A 236 9.35 11.44 -8.14
N GLY A 237 9.70 11.57 -6.86
CA GLY A 237 9.27 10.70 -5.77
C GLY A 237 10.00 9.34 -5.76
N GLU A 238 9.42 8.35 -5.08
CA GLU A 238 9.98 7.00 -4.99
C GLU A 238 9.83 6.26 -6.33
N LYS A 239 10.90 5.57 -6.76
CA LYS A 239 10.96 4.90 -8.05
C LYS A 239 10.74 3.39 -7.94
N ARG A 240 11.58 2.72 -7.16
CA ARG A 240 11.53 1.27 -6.96
C ARG A 240 12.30 0.84 -5.72
N VAL A 241 12.00 -0.36 -5.25
CA VAL A 241 12.77 -1.03 -4.19
C VAL A 241 14.09 -1.54 -4.77
N VAL A 242 15.17 -1.37 -4.01
CA VAL A 242 16.50 -1.93 -4.31
C VAL A 242 16.69 -3.21 -3.52
N ARG A 243 17.04 -4.30 -4.22
CA ARG A 243 17.30 -5.61 -3.64
C ARG A 243 18.73 -6.07 -3.96
N LYS A 244 19.29 -6.91 -3.05
CA LYS A 244 20.56 -7.62 -3.29
C LYS A 244 20.38 -8.72 -4.31
#